data_885700f58d4682d6a154636825db0cef
#
_entry.id   885700f58d4682d6a154636825db0cef
#
_cell.length_a   1.000
_cell.length_b   1.000
_cell.length_c   1.000
_cell.angle_alpha   90.00
_cell.angle_beta   90.00
_cell.angle_gamma   90.00
#
_symmetry.space_group_name_H-M   'P 1'
#
loop_
_entity.id
_entity.type
_entity.pdbx_description
1 polymer ?
#
loop_
_entity_poly.entity_id
_entity_poly.type
_entity_poly.pdbx_seq_one_letter_code
_entity_poly.pdbx_strand_id
1 'polypeptide(L)'
;SDVYKRQKMNKLGFLNFWLYDEEEFPLHNGHILLRGNNAAGKSITTQSFIPFILDGDRRPERLDPFGSRDRKMDFYLLGDNEREESTGYLYLEFRKPGMEEYRTIGVGMRAQRGKGIDFWGFCLQDGRRIGPGGLCLCETMGKQKLPLSKQKLRNLIGNPDCWAESPTKYKEMVNTQIFGFRDIRQYDQLVQLLILVRAPKLSKDFRPSEVKKILNQSLQVLTDDDLSAMVSTMEQMDNLEDTLQGYRAAIQDARIISREYTRYNQYMLGQKGQAYLNAQGKAQSLRNQLQDEQARRNALEQQLEEQSQRQRQSSVLWEQAKAQRLSMGEDDLSFKQDRLQQSLKD
;
A
#
# COMPACT_ATOMS: atom_id res chain seq x y z
N SER A 1 23.51 20.61 3.26
CA SER A 1 23.44 20.66 4.74
C SER A 1 22.03 20.46 5.34
N ASP A 2 21.12 19.80 4.62
CA ASP A 2 19.73 19.54 5.06
C ASP A 2 19.50 18.13 5.62
N VAL A 3 20.56 17.44 5.99
CA VAL A 3 20.53 15.99 6.30
C VAL A 3 19.94 15.67 7.66
N TYR A 4 19.83 16.63 8.56
CA TYR A 4 19.25 16.42 9.88
C TYR A 4 17.89 17.11 10.05
N LYS A 5 16.92 16.79 9.21
CA LYS A 5 15.52 17.08 9.57
C LYS A 5 15.12 16.15 10.70
N ARG A 6 15.48 16.54 11.91
CA ARG A 6 15.15 15.83 13.16
C ARG A 6 13.65 15.59 13.22
N GLN A 7 13.25 14.40 13.60
CA GLN A 7 11.86 14.12 13.89
C GLN A 7 11.35 15.08 14.96
N LYS A 8 10.17 15.65 14.76
CA LYS A 8 9.52 16.54 15.73
C LYS A 8 8.35 15.81 16.37
N MET A 9 8.13 16.07 17.66
CA MET A 9 6.92 15.61 18.33
C MET A 9 5.71 16.24 17.63
N ASN A 10 4.78 15.40 17.21
CA ASN A 10 3.60 15.81 16.44
C ASN A 10 2.30 15.71 17.23
N LYS A 11 2.16 14.68 18.05
CA LYS A 11 0.95 14.43 18.81
C LYS A 11 1.27 13.64 20.08
N LEU A 12 0.66 14.05 21.21
CA LEU A 12 0.66 13.33 22.48
C LEU A 12 -0.75 12.80 22.68
N GLY A 13 -0.90 11.53 23.02
CA GLY A 13 -2.21 10.93 23.22
C GLY A 13 -2.32 10.10 24.49
N PHE A 14 -3.53 10.09 25.02
CA PHE A 14 -3.93 9.36 26.22
C PHE A 14 -5.19 8.57 25.92
N LEU A 15 -5.25 7.34 26.41
CA LEU A 15 -6.46 6.53 26.37
C LEU A 15 -6.68 5.87 27.73
N ASN A 16 -7.82 6.12 28.32
CA ASN A 16 -8.24 5.59 29.63
C ASN A 16 -7.13 5.70 30.69
N PHE A 17 -6.56 6.87 30.77
CA PHE A 17 -5.45 7.14 31.66
C PHE A 17 -5.66 8.43 32.44
N TRP A 18 -5.66 8.37 33.77
CA TRP A 18 -5.89 9.46 34.69
C TRP A 18 -7.26 10.13 34.44
N LEU A 19 -7.29 11.42 34.11
CA LEU A 19 -8.49 12.19 33.81
C LEU A 19 -8.89 12.14 32.34
N TYR A 20 -8.16 11.38 31.51
CA TYR A 20 -8.32 11.32 30.07
C TYR A 20 -9.00 10.00 29.65
N ASP A 21 -10.17 10.09 29.06
CA ASP A 21 -10.83 8.94 28.45
C ASP A 21 -10.19 8.59 27.11
N GLU A 22 -10.17 9.53 26.17
CA GLU A 22 -9.51 9.44 24.87
C GLU A 22 -9.18 10.86 24.39
N GLU A 23 -7.96 11.31 24.69
CA GLU A 23 -7.56 12.68 24.42
C GLU A 23 -6.28 12.72 23.61
N GLU A 24 -6.24 13.57 22.59
CA GLU A 24 -5.11 13.82 21.74
C GLU A 24 -4.72 15.30 21.78
N PHE A 25 -3.46 15.55 22.03
CA PHE A 25 -2.89 16.89 22.05
C PHE A 25 -1.96 17.07 20.85
N PRO A 26 -2.38 17.80 19.80
CA PRO A 26 -1.51 18.09 18.67
C PRO A 26 -0.40 19.07 19.09
N LEU A 27 0.83 18.77 18.66
CA LEU A 27 1.98 19.63 18.84
C LEU A 27 2.32 20.31 17.53
N HIS A 28 2.11 21.61 17.43
CA HIS A 28 2.43 22.39 16.23
C HIS A 28 3.94 22.65 16.15
N ASN A 29 4.61 21.97 15.22
CA ASN A 29 6.08 22.02 15.09
C ASN A 29 6.85 21.65 16.38
N GLY A 30 6.31 20.75 17.21
CA GLY A 30 6.87 20.36 18.49
C GLY A 30 6.52 21.29 19.65
N HIS A 31 5.63 22.25 19.46
CA HIS A 31 5.17 23.18 20.49
C HIS A 31 3.74 22.89 20.90
N ILE A 32 3.49 22.97 22.19
CA ILE A 32 2.16 22.87 22.79
C ILE A 32 1.97 23.97 23.84
N LEU A 33 0.80 24.57 23.89
CA LEU A 33 0.41 25.53 24.90
C LEU A 33 -0.84 25.03 25.62
N LEU A 34 -0.69 24.60 26.88
CA LEU A 34 -1.79 24.21 27.74
C LEU A 34 -2.26 25.39 28.61
N ARG A 35 -3.52 25.76 28.48
CA ARG A 35 -4.16 26.79 29.30
C ARG A 35 -5.20 26.15 30.20
N GLY A 36 -5.36 26.67 31.40
CA GLY A 36 -6.36 26.20 32.35
C GLY A 36 -6.06 26.70 33.77
N ASN A 37 -6.99 26.47 34.67
CA ASN A 37 -6.88 26.86 36.10
C ASN A 37 -5.75 26.09 36.82
N ASN A 38 -5.40 26.53 38.02
CA ASN A 38 -4.51 25.76 38.88
C ASN A 38 -5.15 24.40 39.20
N ALA A 39 -4.32 23.38 39.33
CA ALA A 39 -4.74 21.99 39.52
C ALA A 39 -5.43 21.31 38.32
N ALA A 40 -5.58 21.94 37.16
CA ALA A 40 -6.16 21.34 35.96
C ALA A 40 -5.24 20.31 35.24
N GLY A 41 -4.21 19.80 35.89
CA GLY A 41 -3.37 18.73 35.39
C GLY A 41 -2.28 19.11 34.36
N LYS A 42 -2.20 20.39 33.94
CA LYS A 42 -1.25 20.85 32.89
C LYS A 42 0.20 20.39 33.10
N SER A 43 0.70 20.62 34.33
CA SER A 43 2.09 20.28 34.67
C SER A 43 2.33 18.76 34.69
N ILE A 44 1.36 18.00 35.17
CA ILE A 44 1.48 16.53 35.19
C ILE A 44 1.51 15.99 33.77
N THR A 45 0.63 16.46 32.90
CA THR A 45 0.54 16.01 31.51
C THR A 45 1.86 16.21 30.76
N THR A 46 2.47 17.37 30.86
CA THR A 46 3.71 17.67 30.11
C THR A 46 4.97 17.26 30.89
N GLN A 47 5.01 17.50 32.19
CA GLN A 47 6.22 17.34 32.99
C GLN A 47 6.44 15.92 33.48
N SER A 48 5.36 15.15 33.71
CA SER A 48 5.48 13.77 34.19
C SER A 48 5.34 12.77 33.05
N PHE A 49 4.33 12.90 32.21
CA PHE A 49 3.99 11.85 31.25
C PHE A 49 4.89 11.83 30.02
N ILE A 50 5.37 12.98 29.52
CA ILE A 50 6.30 13.00 28.38
C ILE A 50 7.62 12.28 28.70
N PRO A 51 8.33 12.57 29.81
CA PRO A 51 9.52 11.79 30.18
C PRO A 51 9.21 10.31 30.42
N PHE A 52 8.05 10.01 31.02
CA PHE A 52 7.63 8.62 31.22
C PHE A 52 7.42 7.85 29.92
N ILE A 53 6.80 8.47 28.90
CA ILE A 53 6.66 7.85 27.57
C ILE A 53 8.01 7.60 26.91
N LEU A 54 9.04 8.39 27.21
CA LEU A 54 10.36 8.22 26.64
C LEU A 54 11.13 7.05 27.26
N ASP A 55 11.05 6.82 28.57
CA ASP A 55 11.87 5.82 29.26
C ASP A 55 11.10 4.68 29.97
N GLY A 56 9.79 4.85 30.15
CA GLY A 56 8.96 3.87 30.86
C GLY A 56 9.21 3.78 32.37
N ASP A 57 9.96 4.71 32.95
CA ASP A 57 10.32 4.70 34.37
C ASP A 57 9.14 5.18 35.24
N ARG A 58 8.56 4.25 36.01
CA ARG A 58 7.35 4.44 36.81
C ARG A 58 7.62 4.90 38.24
N ARG A 59 8.87 5.14 38.63
CA ARG A 59 9.21 5.53 39.98
C ARG A 59 8.52 6.86 40.36
N PRO A 60 7.93 6.97 41.55
CA PRO A 60 7.20 8.18 41.96
C PRO A 60 8.03 9.46 41.84
N GLU A 61 9.30 9.40 42.16
CA GLU A 61 10.24 10.51 42.04
C GLU A 61 10.42 11.00 40.60
N ARG A 62 10.20 10.10 39.64
CA ARG A 62 10.25 10.41 38.20
C ARG A 62 8.93 11.01 37.73
N LEU A 63 7.83 10.56 38.27
CA LEU A 63 6.50 10.99 37.87
C LEU A 63 6.10 12.34 38.46
N ASP A 64 6.53 12.63 39.69
CA ASP A 64 6.20 13.88 40.35
C ASP A 64 7.27 14.97 40.16
N PRO A 65 6.96 16.05 39.40
CA PRO A 65 7.89 17.17 39.25
C PRO A 65 8.15 17.92 40.56
N PHE A 66 7.35 17.72 41.60
CA PHE A 66 7.48 18.38 42.90
C PHE A 66 8.17 17.49 43.96
N GLY A 67 8.55 16.25 43.58
CA GLY A 67 9.26 15.33 44.46
C GLY A 67 8.40 14.66 45.52
N SER A 68 7.09 14.67 45.40
CA SER A 68 6.19 13.93 46.26
C SER A 68 6.23 12.44 45.93
N ARG A 69 6.39 11.59 46.93
CA ARG A 69 6.39 10.13 46.76
C ARG A 69 4.96 9.54 46.78
N ASP A 70 3.95 10.36 46.93
CA ASP A 70 2.56 9.91 47.14
C ASP A 70 1.86 9.57 45.82
N ARG A 71 2.39 10.01 44.67
CA ARG A 71 1.80 9.76 43.37
C ARG A 71 2.43 8.52 42.70
N LYS A 72 1.75 7.41 42.92
CA LYS A 72 2.10 6.15 42.27
C LYS A 72 1.36 5.99 40.94
N MET A 73 1.89 5.18 40.04
CA MET A 73 1.27 4.91 38.73
C MET A 73 -0.14 4.27 38.87
N ASP A 74 -0.36 3.52 39.97
CA ASP A 74 -1.66 2.92 40.28
C ASP A 74 -2.76 3.98 40.44
N PHE A 75 -2.43 5.11 41.06
CA PHE A 75 -3.38 6.24 41.21
C PHE A 75 -3.85 6.78 39.86
N TYR A 76 -2.94 6.87 38.87
CA TYR A 76 -3.32 7.38 37.55
C TYR A 76 -4.15 6.40 36.72
N LEU A 77 -4.15 5.11 37.07
CA LEU A 77 -4.91 4.08 36.37
C LEU A 77 -6.23 3.74 37.09
N LEU A 78 -6.19 3.63 38.42
CA LEU A 78 -7.32 3.16 39.22
C LEU A 78 -8.13 4.28 39.87
N GLY A 79 -7.59 5.52 39.92
CA GLY A 79 -8.15 6.60 40.70
C GLY A 79 -8.03 6.34 42.22
N ASP A 80 -8.76 7.12 43.03
CA ASP A 80 -8.85 6.92 44.49
C ASP A 80 -9.76 5.72 44.83
N ASN A 81 -9.33 4.52 44.40
CA ASN A 81 -10.08 3.28 44.63
C ASN A 81 -11.44 3.17 43.87
N GLU A 82 -11.60 3.94 42.82
CA GLU A 82 -12.83 3.92 42.02
C GLU A 82 -12.96 2.70 41.13
N ARG A 83 -11.80 2.13 40.69
CA ARG A 83 -11.76 1.02 39.75
C ARG A 83 -10.99 -0.17 40.34
N GLU A 84 -11.52 -1.38 40.17
CA GLU A 84 -10.82 -2.62 40.56
C GLU A 84 -9.70 -3.00 39.56
N GLU A 85 -9.91 -2.66 38.31
CA GLU A 85 -8.96 -2.93 37.22
C GLU A 85 -9.07 -1.85 36.15
N SER A 86 -7.95 -1.44 35.60
CA SER A 86 -7.92 -0.49 34.50
C SER A 86 -6.74 -0.77 33.58
N THR A 87 -6.97 -0.63 32.28
CA THR A 87 -5.93 -0.61 31.25
C THR A 87 -5.88 0.75 30.60
N GLY A 88 -4.70 1.34 30.52
CA GLY A 88 -4.53 2.67 29.95
C GLY A 88 -3.31 2.72 29.02
N TYR A 89 -3.34 3.68 28.10
CA TYR A 89 -2.30 3.92 27.12
C TYR A 89 -1.87 5.38 27.09
N LEU A 90 -0.56 5.57 26.92
CA LEU A 90 0.04 6.86 26.60
C LEU A 90 0.92 6.67 25.36
N TYR A 91 0.88 7.64 24.44
CA TYR A 91 1.72 7.56 23.26
C TYR A 91 2.17 8.93 22.79
N LEU A 92 3.30 8.94 22.07
CA LEU A 92 3.90 10.12 21.48
C LEU A 92 4.21 9.83 20.01
N GLU A 93 3.59 10.59 19.14
CA GLU A 93 3.80 10.52 17.70
C GLU A 93 4.85 11.54 17.28
N PHE A 94 5.78 11.11 16.47
CA PHE A 94 6.81 11.92 15.84
C PHE A 94 6.53 12.03 14.35
N ARG A 95 6.84 13.17 13.77
CA ARG A 95 6.76 13.42 12.33
C ARG A 95 8.10 13.93 11.81
N LYS A 96 8.52 13.46 10.65
CA LYS A 96 9.67 13.99 9.94
C LYS A 96 9.26 15.24 9.16
N PRO A 97 9.90 16.41 9.41
CA PRO A 97 9.55 17.64 8.72
C PRO A 97 9.66 17.51 7.20
N GLY A 98 8.59 17.92 6.50
CA GLY A 98 8.53 17.86 5.04
C GLY A 98 8.22 16.49 4.44
N MET A 99 7.94 15.48 5.27
CA MET A 99 7.51 14.15 4.83
C MET A 99 6.27 13.72 5.61
N GLU A 100 5.49 12.80 5.02
CA GLU A 100 4.38 12.14 5.71
C GLU A 100 4.82 10.82 6.36
N GLU A 101 6.02 10.84 6.95
CA GLU A 101 6.53 9.73 7.73
C GLU A 101 6.24 9.96 9.21
N TYR A 102 5.50 9.04 9.78
CA TYR A 102 5.13 9.06 11.19
C TYR A 102 5.74 7.87 11.90
N ARG A 103 6.21 8.11 13.13
CA ARG A 103 6.64 7.06 14.06
C ARG A 103 5.97 7.31 15.39
N THR A 104 5.41 6.29 15.97
CA THR A 104 4.73 6.43 17.26
C THR A 104 5.33 5.47 18.27
N ILE A 105 5.71 6.01 19.41
CA ILE A 105 6.07 5.22 20.59
C ILE A 105 4.96 5.31 21.61
N GLY A 106 4.76 4.27 22.38
CA GLY A 106 3.75 4.28 23.40
C GLY A 106 3.96 3.23 24.48
N VAL A 107 3.32 3.46 25.58
CA VAL A 107 3.26 2.55 26.71
C VAL A 107 1.83 2.16 27.02
N GLY A 108 1.61 0.90 27.29
CA GLY A 108 0.38 0.39 27.83
C GLY A 108 0.61 -0.19 29.21
N MET A 109 -0.35 -0.02 30.07
CA MET A 109 -0.29 -0.51 31.43
C MET A 109 -1.64 -1.05 31.86
N ARG A 110 -1.62 -2.14 32.61
CA ARG A 110 -2.80 -2.68 33.28
C ARG A 110 -2.51 -2.73 34.77
N ALA A 111 -3.32 -2.00 35.53
CA ALA A 111 -3.32 -2.04 36.97
C ALA A 111 -4.51 -2.86 37.46
N GLN A 112 -4.28 -3.68 38.47
CA GLN A 112 -5.31 -4.42 39.18
C GLN A 112 -5.07 -4.24 40.66
N ARG A 113 -6.15 -3.99 41.40
CA ARG A 113 -6.08 -3.73 42.83
C ARG A 113 -5.39 -4.88 43.57
N GLY A 114 -4.44 -4.53 44.41
CA GLY A 114 -3.66 -5.54 45.17
C GLY A 114 -2.65 -6.35 44.35
N LYS A 115 -2.49 -6.07 43.05
CA LYS A 115 -1.46 -6.67 42.19
C LYS A 115 -0.55 -5.59 41.64
N GLY A 116 0.62 -6.01 41.16
CA GLY A 116 1.54 -5.11 40.45
C GLY A 116 0.99 -4.65 39.10
N ILE A 117 1.56 -3.58 38.60
CA ILE A 117 1.22 -3.06 37.26
C ILE A 117 1.90 -3.91 36.20
N ASP A 118 1.11 -4.49 35.28
CA ASP A 118 1.63 -5.07 34.04
C ASP A 118 1.94 -3.95 33.06
N PHE A 119 3.16 -3.95 32.53
CA PHE A 119 3.70 -2.92 31.65
C PHE A 119 4.07 -3.52 30.30
N TRP A 120 3.81 -2.81 29.25
CA TRP A 120 4.35 -3.07 27.92
C TRP A 120 4.58 -1.77 27.15
N GLY A 121 5.63 -1.78 26.34
CA GLY A 121 5.93 -0.69 25.42
C GLY A 121 5.79 -1.12 23.99
N PHE A 122 5.50 -0.18 23.10
CA PHE A 122 5.36 -0.45 21.68
C PHE A 122 5.90 0.70 20.82
N CYS A 123 6.25 0.37 19.56
CA CYS A 123 6.62 1.34 18.55
C CYS A 123 5.89 1.02 17.23
N LEU A 124 5.42 2.03 16.53
CA LEU A 124 4.88 1.92 15.18
C LEU A 124 5.86 2.60 14.22
N GLN A 125 6.38 1.83 13.27
CA GLN A 125 7.36 2.28 12.28
C GLN A 125 6.86 2.21 10.84
N ASP A 126 5.74 1.54 10.64
CA ASP A 126 5.14 1.22 9.36
C ASP A 126 4.27 2.37 8.78
N GLY A 127 4.37 3.55 9.37
CA GLY A 127 3.58 4.72 8.97
C GLY A 127 2.14 4.72 9.47
N ARG A 128 1.68 3.64 10.13
CA ARG A 128 0.35 3.63 10.77
C ARG A 128 0.33 4.64 11.91
N ARG A 129 -0.72 5.44 11.94
CA ARG A 129 -0.99 6.38 13.02
C ARG A 129 -1.98 5.77 14.02
N ILE A 130 -1.96 6.27 15.25
CA ILE A 130 -3.00 5.92 16.22
C ILE A 130 -4.22 6.78 15.93
N GLY A 131 -5.40 6.13 15.85
CA GLY A 131 -6.68 6.77 15.60
C GLY A 131 -7.45 6.20 14.42
N PRO A 132 -8.53 6.87 13.99
CA PRO A 132 -9.37 6.43 12.88
C PRO A 132 -8.58 6.28 11.57
N GLY A 133 -8.71 5.13 10.93
CA GLY A 133 -7.98 4.80 9.70
C GLY A 133 -6.56 4.25 9.91
N GLY A 134 -6.13 4.10 11.17
CA GLY A 134 -4.84 3.51 11.53
C GLY A 134 -4.99 2.41 12.60
N LEU A 135 -4.11 2.42 13.60
CA LEU A 135 -4.19 1.50 14.73
C LEU A 135 -5.11 2.09 15.81
N CYS A 136 -6.26 1.48 16.04
CA CYS A 136 -7.11 1.83 17.19
C CYS A 136 -6.60 1.14 18.44
N LEU A 137 -6.41 1.89 19.55
CA LEU A 137 -6.04 1.36 20.86
C LEU A 137 -7.25 0.92 21.68
N CYS A 138 -8.45 1.07 21.16
CA CYS A 138 -9.69 0.66 21.79
C CYS A 138 -10.57 -0.14 20.84
N GLU A 139 -11.42 -0.97 21.43
CA GLU A 139 -12.51 -1.67 20.75
C GLU A 139 -13.85 -1.11 21.22
N THR A 140 -14.80 -0.98 20.30
CA THR A 140 -16.16 -0.57 20.64
C THR A 140 -17.00 -1.83 20.90
N MET A 141 -17.40 -2.03 22.14
CA MET A 141 -18.36 -3.06 22.53
C MET A 141 -19.71 -2.40 22.90
N GLY A 142 -20.63 -2.42 21.95
CA GLY A 142 -21.91 -1.73 22.09
C GLY A 142 -21.73 -0.22 22.17
N LYS A 143 -22.05 0.40 23.33
CA LYS A 143 -21.86 1.84 23.58
C LYS A 143 -20.57 2.18 24.32
N GLN A 144 -19.79 1.19 24.73
CA GLN A 144 -18.57 1.40 25.51
C GLN A 144 -17.33 1.18 24.66
N LYS A 145 -16.36 2.07 24.80
CA LYS A 145 -15.01 1.93 24.28
C LYS A 145 -14.14 1.27 25.36
N LEU A 146 -13.58 0.13 25.04
CA LEU A 146 -12.69 -0.61 25.92
C LEU A 146 -11.27 -0.58 25.37
N PRO A 147 -10.27 -0.25 26.20
CA PRO A 147 -8.88 -0.32 25.78
C PRO A 147 -8.49 -1.74 25.34
N LEU A 148 -7.67 -1.86 24.30
CA LEU A 148 -7.17 -3.15 23.86
C LEU A 148 -6.39 -3.86 24.97
N SER A 149 -6.49 -5.18 25.02
CA SER A 149 -5.64 -5.97 25.88
C SER A 149 -4.21 -6.03 25.32
N LYS A 150 -3.22 -6.28 26.21
CA LYS A 150 -1.81 -6.47 25.87
C LYS A 150 -1.62 -7.44 24.68
N GLN A 151 -2.29 -8.58 24.72
CA GLN A 151 -2.16 -9.62 23.70
C GLN A 151 -2.74 -9.18 22.34
N LYS A 152 -3.89 -8.51 22.35
CA LYS A 152 -4.50 -8.00 21.10
C LYS A 152 -3.63 -6.96 20.44
N LEU A 153 -3.11 -6.00 21.21
CA LEU A 153 -2.22 -4.98 20.69
C LEU A 153 -0.93 -5.59 20.12
N ARG A 154 -0.33 -6.56 20.83
CA ARG A 154 0.85 -7.27 20.36
C ARG A 154 0.62 -7.95 19.01
N ASN A 155 -0.53 -8.61 18.85
CA ASN A 155 -0.89 -9.27 17.59
C ASN A 155 -1.10 -8.26 16.45
N LEU A 156 -1.70 -7.10 16.73
CA LEU A 156 -1.92 -6.03 15.75
C LEU A 156 -0.60 -5.36 15.30
N ILE A 157 0.38 -5.24 16.18
CA ILE A 157 1.71 -4.72 15.85
C ILE A 157 2.49 -5.74 15.02
N GLY A 158 2.45 -7.02 15.40
CA GLY A 158 3.00 -8.14 14.64
C GLY A 158 4.54 -8.22 14.60
N ASN A 159 5.25 -7.13 14.82
CA ASN A 159 6.71 -7.10 14.81
C ASN A 159 7.28 -7.19 16.24
N PRO A 160 8.07 -8.24 16.57
CA PRO A 160 8.67 -8.41 17.88
C PRO A 160 9.62 -7.27 18.27
N ASP A 161 10.34 -6.68 17.31
CA ASP A 161 11.29 -5.59 17.56
C ASP A 161 10.59 -4.26 17.90
N CYS A 162 9.29 -4.19 17.66
CA CYS A 162 8.43 -3.07 18.01
C CYS A 162 7.67 -3.27 19.33
N TRP A 163 8.07 -4.28 20.13
CA TRP A 163 7.42 -4.65 21.37
C TRP A 163 8.41 -4.86 22.52
N ALA A 164 8.10 -4.27 23.67
CA ALA A 164 8.91 -4.39 24.87
C ALA A 164 8.04 -4.75 26.09
N GLU A 165 8.47 -5.74 26.86
CA GLU A 165 7.74 -6.19 28.06
C GLU A 165 8.32 -5.62 29.37
N SER A 166 9.40 -4.85 29.27
CA SER A 166 10.02 -4.20 30.42
C SER A 166 10.43 -2.77 30.08
N PRO A 167 10.50 -1.86 31.08
CA PRO A 167 10.96 -0.48 30.87
C PRO A 167 12.36 -0.41 30.26
N THR A 168 13.26 -1.30 30.65
CA THR A 168 14.64 -1.33 30.13
C THR A 168 14.66 -1.64 28.63
N LYS A 169 13.98 -2.70 28.19
CA LYS A 169 13.85 -3.02 26.75
C LYS A 169 13.12 -1.95 25.99
N TYR A 170 12.10 -1.35 26.60
CA TYR A 170 11.36 -0.24 26.01
C TYR A 170 12.28 0.97 25.74
N LYS A 171 13.07 1.35 26.72
CA LYS A 171 14.05 2.45 26.60
C LYS A 171 15.07 2.20 25.49
N GLU A 172 15.61 0.99 25.39
CA GLU A 172 16.50 0.59 24.30
C GLU A 172 15.81 0.66 22.93
N MET A 173 14.57 0.17 22.85
CA MET A 173 13.75 0.27 21.64
C MET A 173 13.51 1.72 21.23
N VAL A 174 13.11 2.59 22.15
CA VAL A 174 12.89 4.02 21.87
C VAL A 174 14.17 4.71 21.40
N ASN A 175 15.30 4.42 22.07
CA ASN A 175 16.59 4.95 21.63
C ASN A 175 16.90 4.52 20.19
N THR A 176 16.81 3.22 19.89
CA THR A 176 17.14 2.69 18.57
C THR A 176 16.23 3.23 17.48
N GLN A 177 14.94 3.38 17.77
CA GLN A 177 13.93 3.68 16.74
C GLN A 177 13.73 5.18 16.50
N ILE A 178 13.96 6.02 17.52
CA ILE A 178 13.67 7.46 17.46
C ILE A 178 14.93 8.31 17.52
N PHE A 179 15.83 8.04 18.47
CA PHE A 179 16.96 8.93 18.76
C PHE A 179 18.27 8.48 18.12
N GLY A 180 18.55 7.19 18.05
CA GLY A 180 19.72 6.62 17.40
C GLY A 180 21.04 6.88 18.14
N PHE A 181 21.03 7.12 19.46
CA PHE A 181 22.26 7.21 20.23
C PHE A 181 23.00 5.88 20.28
N ARG A 182 24.29 5.88 20.02
CA ARG A 182 25.11 4.68 20.04
C ARG A 182 25.24 4.09 21.45
N ASP A 183 25.36 4.96 22.47
CA ASP A 183 25.42 4.57 23.88
C ASP A 183 24.12 4.95 24.58
N ILE A 184 23.47 3.97 25.20
CA ILE A 184 22.25 4.17 25.97
C ILE A 184 22.42 5.19 27.10
N ARG A 185 23.65 5.39 27.60
CA ARG A 185 23.97 6.42 28.58
C ARG A 185 23.74 7.84 28.06
N GLN A 186 24.00 8.09 26.79
CA GLN A 186 23.69 9.40 26.17
C GLN A 186 22.18 9.67 26.12
N TYR A 187 21.41 8.61 25.82
CA TYR A 187 19.94 8.68 25.88
C TYR A 187 19.46 8.95 27.32
N ASP A 188 20.02 8.25 28.31
CA ASP A 188 19.71 8.51 29.72
C ASP A 188 20.02 9.94 30.13
N GLN A 189 21.13 10.51 29.67
CA GLN A 189 21.48 11.90 29.90
C GLN A 189 20.45 12.87 29.29
N LEU A 190 19.97 12.58 28.05
CA LEU A 190 18.91 13.39 27.42
C LEU A 190 17.65 13.38 28.28
N VAL A 191 17.18 12.19 28.68
CA VAL A 191 15.96 12.07 29.51
C VAL A 191 16.16 12.73 30.87
N GLN A 192 17.33 12.59 31.49
CA GLN A 192 17.70 13.28 32.73
C GLN A 192 17.63 14.81 32.54
N LEU A 193 18.17 15.35 31.45
CA LEU A 193 18.12 16.77 31.14
C LEU A 193 16.67 17.25 31.01
N LEU A 194 15.81 16.51 30.31
CA LEU A 194 14.38 16.83 30.21
C LEU A 194 13.70 16.88 31.59
N ILE A 195 14.06 15.96 32.49
CA ILE A 195 13.53 15.94 33.86
C ILE A 195 14.01 17.13 34.67
N LEU A 196 15.26 17.54 34.53
CA LEU A 196 15.80 18.70 35.21
C LEU A 196 15.14 20.02 34.74
N VAL A 197 14.95 20.14 33.40
CA VAL A 197 14.34 21.35 32.82
C VAL A 197 12.84 21.45 33.13
N ARG A 198 12.13 20.32 33.32
CA ARG A 198 10.69 20.34 33.67
C ARG A 198 10.37 20.95 35.04
N ALA A 199 11.33 20.97 35.96
CA ALA A 199 11.08 21.39 37.33
C ALA A 199 10.93 22.93 37.43
N PRO A 200 9.76 23.46 37.81
CA PRO A 200 9.54 24.91 37.92
C PRO A 200 10.34 25.56 39.08
N LYS A 201 10.95 24.75 39.92
CA LYS A 201 11.75 25.19 41.07
C LYS A 201 13.24 25.37 40.77
N LEU A 202 13.65 25.44 39.52
CA LEU A 202 15.04 25.75 39.13
C LEU A 202 15.59 26.99 39.86
N SER A 203 14.74 27.90 40.31
CA SER A 203 15.18 29.15 40.94
C SER A 203 15.47 29.07 42.42
N LYS A 204 15.02 28.02 43.16
CA LYS A 204 15.25 27.95 44.60
C LYS A 204 16.47 27.13 45.04
N ASP A 205 16.89 26.15 44.24
CA ASP A 205 18.02 25.26 44.54
C ASP A 205 19.14 25.36 43.50
N PHE A 206 19.13 26.43 42.69
CA PHE A 206 20.06 26.62 41.58
C PHE A 206 21.44 27.06 42.11
N ARG A 207 22.29 26.09 42.46
CA ARG A 207 23.68 26.36 42.75
C ARG A 207 24.43 26.52 41.45
N PRO A 208 25.28 27.57 41.29
CA PRO A 208 26.09 27.73 40.07
C PRO A 208 26.97 26.51 39.74
N SER A 209 27.36 25.75 40.75
CA SER A 209 28.08 24.49 40.63
C SER A 209 27.28 23.39 39.92
N GLU A 210 25.96 23.32 40.14
CA GLU A 210 25.09 22.37 39.47
C GLU A 210 24.88 22.72 37.99
N VAL A 211 24.76 24.03 37.67
CA VAL A 211 24.71 24.49 36.27
C VAL A 211 26.01 24.14 35.56
N LYS A 212 27.16 24.39 36.18
CA LYS A 212 28.47 24.02 35.62
C LYS A 212 28.56 22.52 35.37
N LYS A 213 28.05 21.71 36.31
CA LYS A 213 28.03 20.24 36.18
C LYS A 213 27.12 19.77 35.06
N ILE A 214 25.92 20.33 34.94
CA ILE A 214 24.95 20.06 33.87
C ILE A 214 25.54 20.50 32.52
N LEU A 215 26.09 21.70 32.42
CA LEU A 215 26.75 22.20 31.21
C LEU A 215 27.97 21.34 30.83
N ASN A 216 28.83 20.98 31.81
CA ASN A 216 29.95 20.09 31.53
C ASN A 216 29.53 18.66 31.17
N GLN A 217 28.41 18.16 31.67
CA GLN A 217 27.86 16.86 31.30
C GLN A 217 27.14 16.89 29.96
N SER A 218 26.51 18.02 29.59
CA SER A 218 25.81 18.20 28.31
C SER A 218 26.76 18.70 27.19
N LEU A 219 27.81 19.39 27.55
CA LEU A 219 28.91 19.81 26.67
C LEU A 219 30.10 18.88 26.91
N GLN A 220 29.95 17.61 26.61
CA GLN A 220 31.11 16.72 26.56
C GLN A 220 32.12 17.31 25.58
N VAL A 221 33.32 17.53 26.05
CA VAL A 221 34.47 17.82 25.18
C VAL A 221 34.51 16.66 24.18
N LEU A 222 34.35 16.98 22.91
CA LEU A 222 34.49 16.00 21.84
C LEU A 222 35.87 15.33 22.01
N THR A 223 35.86 14.07 22.31
CA THR A 223 37.06 13.25 22.34
C THR A 223 37.47 12.91 20.90
N ASP A 224 38.76 12.60 20.69
CA ASP A 224 39.23 12.14 19.36
C ASP A 224 38.44 10.94 18.86
N ASP A 225 37.94 10.09 19.77
CA ASP A 225 37.03 8.96 19.45
C ASP A 225 35.66 9.43 18.96
N ASP A 226 35.11 10.51 19.53
CA ASP A 226 33.85 11.10 19.08
C ASP A 226 34.02 11.76 17.71
N LEU A 227 35.18 12.38 17.45
CA LEU A 227 35.55 12.95 16.15
C LEU A 227 35.73 11.81 15.10
N SER A 228 36.40 10.73 15.45
CA SER A 228 36.58 9.58 14.55
C SER A 228 35.24 8.93 14.16
N ALA A 229 34.33 8.83 15.12
CA ALA A 229 32.96 8.37 14.88
C ALA A 229 32.17 9.30 13.98
N MET A 230 32.38 10.62 14.10
CA MET A 230 31.75 11.63 13.26
C MET A 230 32.31 11.61 11.83
N VAL A 231 33.65 11.47 11.69
CA VAL A 231 34.32 11.31 10.39
C VAL A 231 33.82 10.04 9.68
N SER A 232 33.80 8.90 10.37
CA SER A 232 33.30 7.65 9.76
C SER A 232 31.83 7.73 9.37
N THR A 233 31.01 8.50 10.10
CA THR A 233 29.61 8.73 9.75
C THR A 233 29.49 9.65 8.54
N MET A 234 30.35 10.65 8.41
CA MET A 234 30.42 11.51 7.22
C MET A 234 30.86 10.69 5.99
N GLU A 235 31.90 9.87 6.12
CA GLU A 235 32.32 8.98 5.03
C GLU A 235 31.23 8.01 4.61
N GLN A 236 30.45 7.46 5.55
CA GLN A 236 29.30 6.65 5.22
C GLN A 236 28.18 7.43 4.53
N MET A 237 27.98 8.70 4.91
CA MET A 237 27.02 9.58 4.24
C MET A 237 27.45 9.90 2.81
N ASP A 238 28.72 10.20 2.58
CA ASP A 238 29.26 10.46 1.24
C ASP A 238 29.09 9.21 0.35
N ASN A 239 29.43 8.03 0.88
CA ASN A 239 29.19 6.75 0.18
C ASN A 239 27.70 6.49 -0.11
N LEU A 240 26.80 6.86 0.80
CA LEU A 240 25.36 6.76 0.56
C LEU A 240 24.88 7.77 -0.48
N GLU A 241 25.44 8.98 -0.50
CA GLU A 241 25.11 9.98 -1.51
C GLU A 241 25.57 9.54 -2.89
N ASP A 242 26.77 9.00 -3.02
CA ASP A 242 27.29 8.42 -4.27
C ASP A 242 26.41 7.23 -4.75
N THR A 243 26.01 6.37 -3.82
CA THR A 243 25.10 5.25 -4.11
C THR A 243 23.74 5.76 -4.58
N LEU A 244 23.19 6.79 -3.94
CA LEU A 244 21.93 7.42 -4.34
C LEU A 244 22.03 8.08 -5.72
N GLN A 245 23.14 8.74 -6.02
CA GLN A 245 23.39 9.30 -7.35
C GLN A 245 23.46 8.19 -8.40
N GLY A 246 24.16 7.09 -8.10
CA GLY A 246 24.20 5.90 -8.93
C GLY A 246 22.82 5.31 -9.22
N TYR A 247 21.99 5.16 -8.20
CA TYR A 247 20.62 4.70 -8.38
C TYR A 247 19.74 5.67 -9.19
N ARG A 248 19.92 6.98 -9.01
CA ARG A 248 19.20 7.98 -9.81
C ARG A 248 19.58 7.90 -11.27
N ALA A 249 20.88 7.73 -11.58
CA ALA A 249 21.35 7.52 -12.95
C ALA A 249 20.77 6.23 -13.53
N ALA A 250 20.87 5.12 -12.81
CA ALA A 250 20.30 3.83 -13.24
C ALA A 250 18.78 3.89 -13.50
N ILE A 251 18.04 4.64 -12.68
CA ILE A 251 16.59 4.86 -12.90
C ILE A 251 16.34 5.66 -14.17
N GLN A 252 17.18 6.66 -14.47
CA GLN A 252 17.06 7.42 -15.72
C GLN A 252 17.34 6.53 -16.93
N ASP A 253 18.38 5.73 -16.88
CA ASP A 253 18.74 4.79 -17.96
C ASP A 253 17.64 3.74 -18.16
N ALA A 254 17.11 3.18 -17.05
CA ALA A 254 15.98 2.25 -17.12
C ALA A 254 14.73 2.89 -17.74
N ARG A 255 14.46 4.16 -17.46
CA ARG A 255 13.34 4.91 -18.08
C ARG A 255 13.55 5.10 -19.58
N ILE A 256 14.78 5.37 -20.02
CA ILE A 256 15.12 5.49 -21.43
C ILE A 256 14.89 4.15 -22.13
N ILE A 257 15.43 3.07 -21.57
CA ILE A 257 15.26 1.71 -22.12
C ILE A 257 13.76 1.34 -22.17
N SER A 258 13.01 1.59 -21.09
CA SER A 258 11.57 1.30 -21.04
C SER A 258 10.79 2.06 -22.11
N ARG A 259 11.14 3.33 -22.34
CA ARG A 259 10.50 4.15 -23.39
C ARG A 259 10.79 3.60 -24.79
N GLU A 260 12.06 3.28 -25.08
CA GLU A 260 12.43 2.73 -26.39
C GLU A 260 11.84 1.33 -26.61
N TYR A 261 11.78 0.51 -25.55
CA TYR A 261 11.11 -0.79 -25.61
C TYR A 261 9.61 -0.66 -25.85
N THR A 262 8.97 0.31 -25.21
CA THR A 262 7.55 0.62 -25.46
C THR A 262 7.31 1.05 -26.90
N ARG A 263 8.20 1.89 -27.44
CA ARG A 263 8.16 2.35 -28.83
C ARG A 263 8.35 1.19 -29.80
N TYR A 264 9.31 0.32 -29.52
CA TYR A 264 9.52 -0.90 -30.29
C TYR A 264 8.28 -1.81 -30.28
N ASN A 265 7.70 -2.03 -29.12
CA ASN A 265 6.49 -2.86 -29.00
C ASN A 265 5.30 -2.25 -29.75
N GLN A 266 5.12 -0.95 -29.71
CA GLN A 266 4.08 -0.25 -30.47
C GLN A 266 4.31 -0.42 -32.00
N TYR A 267 5.55 -0.29 -32.47
CA TYR A 267 5.91 -0.51 -33.85
C TYR A 267 5.64 -1.97 -34.27
N MET A 268 6.10 -2.92 -33.50
CA MET A 268 5.89 -4.36 -33.77
C MET A 268 4.40 -4.73 -33.75
N LEU A 269 3.63 -4.16 -32.84
CA LEU A 269 2.17 -4.36 -32.80
C LEU A 269 1.51 -3.76 -34.03
N GLY A 270 1.93 -2.57 -34.44
CA GLY A 270 1.47 -1.93 -35.68
C GLY A 270 1.77 -2.77 -36.92
N GLN A 271 3.00 -3.28 -37.05
CA GLN A 271 3.38 -4.18 -38.15
C GLN A 271 2.54 -5.46 -38.20
N LYS A 272 2.38 -6.11 -37.03
CA LYS A 272 1.58 -7.33 -36.95
C LYS A 272 0.10 -7.07 -37.19
N GLY A 273 -0.40 -5.94 -36.67
CA GLY A 273 -1.77 -5.49 -36.93
C GLY A 273 -2.03 -5.23 -38.43
N GLN A 274 -1.08 -4.56 -39.11
CA GLN A 274 -1.18 -4.31 -40.56
C GLN A 274 -1.14 -5.62 -41.36
N ALA A 275 -0.23 -6.54 -40.98
CA ALA A 275 -0.15 -7.86 -41.60
C ALA A 275 -1.46 -8.66 -41.43
N TYR A 276 -2.04 -8.59 -40.23
CA TYR A 276 -3.32 -9.22 -39.97
C TYR A 276 -4.45 -8.64 -40.83
N LEU A 277 -4.55 -7.32 -40.86
CA LEU A 277 -5.56 -6.62 -41.68
C LEU A 277 -5.42 -6.94 -43.17
N ASN A 278 -4.18 -6.99 -43.67
CA ASN A 278 -3.91 -7.37 -45.05
C ASN A 278 -4.28 -8.83 -45.34
N ALA A 279 -3.99 -9.74 -44.40
CA ALA A 279 -4.39 -11.13 -44.52
C ALA A 279 -5.92 -11.29 -44.44
N GLN A 280 -6.58 -10.58 -43.57
CA GLN A 280 -8.03 -10.56 -43.47
C GLN A 280 -8.69 -9.99 -44.73
N GLY A 281 -8.14 -8.92 -45.29
CA GLY A 281 -8.61 -8.36 -46.56
C GLY A 281 -8.47 -9.32 -47.74
N LYS A 282 -7.33 -10.03 -47.82
CA LYS A 282 -7.14 -11.09 -48.82
C LYS A 282 -8.12 -12.26 -48.63
N ALA A 283 -8.30 -12.71 -47.39
CA ALA A 283 -9.23 -13.77 -47.12
C ALA A 283 -10.69 -13.39 -47.48
N GLN A 284 -11.07 -12.15 -47.21
CA GLN A 284 -12.40 -11.66 -47.60
C GLN A 284 -12.55 -11.54 -49.11
N SER A 285 -11.53 -11.05 -49.80
CA SER A 285 -11.49 -10.98 -51.30
C SER A 285 -11.62 -12.39 -51.92
N LEU A 286 -10.84 -13.36 -51.42
CA LEU A 286 -10.92 -14.76 -51.88
C LEU A 286 -12.28 -15.37 -51.59
N ARG A 287 -12.91 -15.07 -50.46
CA ARG A 287 -14.27 -15.56 -50.18
C ARG A 287 -15.28 -15.00 -51.15
N ASN A 288 -15.19 -13.72 -51.48
CA ASN A 288 -16.07 -13.11 -52.45
C ASN A 288 -15.88 -13.73 -53.85
N GLN A 289 -14.61 -13.90 -54.28
CA GLN A 289 -14.30 -14.58 -55.52
C GLN A 289 -14.86 -16.03 -55.56
N LEU A 290 -14.68 -16.75 -54.48
CA LEU A 290 -15.21 -18.11 -54.40
C LEU A 290 -16.74 -18.11 -54.50
N GLN A 291 -17.41 -17.17 -53.89
CA GLN A 291 -18.86 -17.04 -53.96
C GLN A 291 -19.35 -16.69 -55.36
N ASP A 292 -18.61 -15.78 -56.04
CA ASP A 292 -18.90 -15.41 -57.44
C ASP A 292 -18.67 -16.60 -58.39
N GLU A 293 -17.60 -17.34 -58.21
CA GLU A 293 -17.33 -18.52 -59.04
C GLU A 293 -18.34 -19.66 -58.75
N GLN A 294 -18.76 -19.84 -57.50
CA GLN A 294 -19.83 -20.78 -57.20
C GLN A 294 -21.14 -20.37 -57.85
N ALA A 295 -21.47 -19.07 -57.81
CA ALA A 295 -22.66 -18.58 -58.50
C ALA A 295 -22.59 -18.80 -60.01
N ARG A 296 -21.43 -18.52 -60.63
CA ARG A 296 -21.19 -18.82 -62.05
C ARG A 296 -21.32 -20.27 -62.36
N ARG A 297 -20.72 -21.13 -61.54
CA ARG A 297 -20.81 -22.59 -61.75
C ARG A 297 -22.26 -23.05 -61.71
N ASN A 298 -23.04 -22.60 -60.71
CA ASN A 298 -24.44 -22.97 -60.58
C ASN A 298 -25.28 -22.47 -61.77
N ALA A 299 -24.98 -21.24 -62.29
CA ALA A 299 -25.63 -20.76 -63.49
C ALA A 299 -25.32 -21.56 -64.72
N LEU A 300 -24.03 -21.94 -64.88
CA LEU A 300 -23.59 -22.79 -65.99
C LEU A 300 -24.19 -24.22 -65.91
N GLU A 301 -24.28 -24.79 -64.70
CA GLU A 301 -24.95 -26.07 -64.48
C GLU A 301 -26.42 -26.04 -64.88
N GLN A 302 -27.14 -24.94 -64.52
CA GLN A 302 -28.50 -24.74 -64.97
C GLN A 302 -28.62 -24.60 -66.49
N GLN A 303 -27.76 -23.81 -67.11
CA GLN A 303 -27.76 -23.68 -68.57
C GLN A 303 -27.46 -25.04 -69.27
N LEU A 304 -26.54 -25.81 -68.72
CA LEU A 304 -26.20 -27.11 -69.25
C LEU A 304 -27.37 -28.11 -69.14
N GLU A 305 -28.09 -28.05 -68.00
CA GLU A 305 -29.29 -28.86 -67.81
C GLU A 305 -30.40 -28.44 -68.78
N GLU A 306 -30.63 -27.14 -68.94
CA GLU A 306 -31.61 -26.62 -69.92
C GLU A 306 -31.25 -27.03 -71.35
N GLN A 307 -29.97 -26.89 -71.72
CA GLN A 307 -29.52 -27.32 -73.05
C GLN A 307 -29.66 -28.82 -73.27
N SER A 308 -29.35 -29.60 -72.22
CA SER A 308 -29.51 -31.06 -72.26
C SER A 308 -30.97 -31.44 -72.43
N GLN A 309 -31.86 -30.73 -71.72
CA GLN A 309 -33.32 -30.98 -71.94
C GLN A 309 -33.80 -30.60 -73.33
N ARG A 310 -33.33 -29.43 -73.86
CA ARG A 310 -33.63 -29.05 -75.24
C ARG A 310 -33.13 -30.04 -76.26
N GLN A 311 -31.88 -30.52 -76.03
CA GLN A 311 -31.30 -31.56 -76.89
C GLN A 311 -32.15 -32.86 -76.88
N ARG A 312 -32.55 -33.31 -75.70
CA ARG A 312 -33.42 -34.47 -75.55
C ARG A 312 -34.78 -34.29 -76.27
N GLN A 313 -35.38 -33.09 -76.07
CA GLN A 313 -36.64 -32.76 -76.76
C GLN A 313 -36.47 -32.75 -78.28
N SER A 314 -35.38 -32.10 -78.76
CA SER A 314 -35.04 -32.04 -80.17
C SER A 314 -34.75 -33.42 -80.75
N SER A 315 -34.09 -34.29 -80.00
CA SER A 315 -33.85 -35.69 -80.44
C SER A 315 -35.14 -36.51 -80.54
N VAL A 316 -36.03 -36.31 -79.54
CA VAL A 316 -37.40 -36.98 -79.62
C VAL A 316 -38.19 -36.49 -80.81
N LEU A 317 -38.24 -35.15 -81.04
CA LEU A 317 -38.91 -34.60 -82.23
C LEU A 317 -38.28 -35.05 -83.52
N TRP A 318 -36.97 -35.18 -83.56
CA TRP A 318 -36.24 -35.68 -84.76
C TRP A 318 -36.59 -37.16 -84.95
N GLU A 319 -36.62 -37.98 -83.93
CA GLU A 319 -37.00 -39.38 -84.05
C GLU A 319 -38.49 -39.50 -84.48
N GLN A 320 -39.38 -38.64 -83.92
CA GLN A 320 -40.79 -38.62 -84.39
C GLN A 320 -40.92 -38.19 -85.83
N ALA A 321 -40.20 -37.13 -86.25
CA ALA A 321 -40.20 -36.69 -87.60
C ALA A 321 -39.61 -37.71 -88.54
N LYS A 322 -38.63 -38.47 -88.15
CA LYS A 322 -37.99 -39.55 -88.87
C LYS A 322 -38.97 -40.72 -89.05
N ALA A 323 -39.66 -41.04 -87.93
CA ALA A 323 -40.72 -42.11 -87.97
C ALA A 323 -41.88 -41.67 -88.90
N GLN A 324 -42.36 -40.42 -88.83
CA GLN A 324 -43.37 -39.88 -89.70
C GLN A 324 -42.89 -39.92 -91.18
N ARG A 325 -41.64 -39.53 -91.44
CA ARG A 325 -41.10 -39.57 -92.81
C ARG A 325 -41.00 -40.99 -93.32
N LEU A 326 -40.67 -41.97 -92.48
CA LEU A 326 -40.64 -43.37 -92.86
C LEU A 326 -42.04 -43.91 -93.13
N SER A 327 -43.03 -43.56 -92.26
CA SER A 327 -44.43 -43.93 -92.51
C SER A 327 -44.99 -43.28 -93.73
N MET A 328 -44.74 -42.03 -94.00
CA MET A 328 -45.10 -41.37 -95.27
C MET A 328 -44.44 -42.05 -96.50
N GLY A 329 -43.16 -42.44 -96.32
CA GLY A 329 -42.48 -43.14 -97.38
C GLY A 329 -43.05 -44.58 -97.64
N GLU A 330 -43.45 -45.23 -96.59
CA GLU A 330 -44.12 -46.55 -96.69
C GLU A 330 -45.53 -46.40 -97.23
N ASP A 331 -46.27 -45.38 -96.76
CA ASP A 331 -47.61 -45.12 -97.32
C ASP A 331 -47.56 -44.75 -98.81
N ASP A 332 -46.58 -43.94 -99.22
CA ASP A 332 -46.38 -43.57 -100.60
C ASP A 332 -45.90 -44.72 -101.46
N LEU A 333 -45.08 -45.60 -100.87
CA LEU A 333 -44.67 -46.84 -101.56
C LEU A 333 -45.82 -47.89 -101.68
N SER A 334 -46.59 -48.02 -100.60
CA SER A 334 -47.79 -48.88 -100.61
C SER A 334 -48.82 -48.35 -101.58
N PHE A 335 -49.07 -47.02 -101.60
CA PHE A 335 -49.99 -46.42 -102.56
C PHE A 335 -49.53 -46.54 -104.01
N LYS A 336 -48.23 -46.49 -104.24
CA LYS A 336 -47.63 -46.73 -105.55
C LYS A 336 -47.69 -48.21 -105.92
N GLN A 337 -47.52 -49.11 -104.95
CA GLN A 337 -47.65 -50.52 -105.18
C GLN A 337 -49.09 -50.90 -105.51
N ASP A 338 -50.09 -50.36 -104.84
CA ASP A 338 -51.48 -50.56 -105.09
C ASP A 338 -51.92 -50.04 -106.46
N ARG A 339 -51.41 -48.88 -106.87
CA ARG A 339 -51.62 -48.33 -108.22
C ARG A 339 -50.97 -49.16 -109.30
N LEU A 340 -49.77 -49.69 -109.06
CA LEU A 340 -49.14 -50.58 -110.00
C LEU A 340 -49.86 -51.93 -110.13
N GLN A 341 -50.40 -52.48 -109.02
CA GLN A 341 -51.17 -53.65 -109.03
C GLN A 341 -52.55 -53.47 -109.72
N GLN A 342 -53.12 -52.26 -109.59
CA GLN A 342 -54.35 -51.94 -110.33
C GLN A 342 -54.07 -51.77 -111.83
N SER A 343 -52.98 -51.17 -112.21
CA SER A 343 -52.61 -50.96 -113.60
C SER A 343 -52.15 -52.27 -114.29
N LEU A 344 -51.81 -53.31 -113.52
CA LEU A 344 -51.51 -54.63 -114.02
C LEU A 344 -52.73 -55.51 -114.15
N LYS A 345 -53.88 -55.10 -113.65
CA LYS A 345 -55.18 -55.83 -113.75
C LYS A 345 -56.12 -55.32 -114.86
N ASP A 346 -55.77 -54.09 -115.30
CA ASP A 346 -56.42 -53.54 -116.51
C ASP A 346 -55.59 -53.85 -117.73
#